data_ce87c346562d1181a09b2ca4fdb7fbf7
#
_entry.id   ce87c346562d1181a09b2ca4fdb7fbf7
#
_cell.length_a   1.000
_cell.length_b   1.000
_cell.length_c   1.000
_cell.angle_alpha   90.00
_cell.angle_beta   90.00
_cell.angle_gamma   90.00
#
_symmetry.space_group_name_H-M   'P 1'
#
loop_
_entity.id
_entity.type
_entity.pdbx_description
1 polymer ?
#
loop_
_entity_poly.entity_id
_entity_poly.type
_entity_poly.pdbx_seq_one_letter_code
_entity_poly.pdbx_strand_id
1 'polypeptide(L)'
;MALVKRKATQPTGPGRPTQQRDCEELTRALEDADASVRRQAARDIVPCLHAAGELVSRLKREPDAAVREVILNALVRLNDPSAVTGLVDCLRGEDVALRNEVIETFKQLGGEVASVLRTLLADPDPDVRIFVVNILDSERHPEVESWLIDVIERDAHVNVCSTAVDLLCEVGTEAAIDPLVRLKARFQSEPYIQFAADLALKRIREV
;
A
#
# COMPACT_ATOMS: atom_id res chain seq x y z
N MET A 1 47.47 60.01 1.58
CA MET A 1 46.32 59.13 1.34
C MET A 1 46.85 57.74 1.07
N ALA A 2 46.73 56.81 2.01
CA ALA A 2 47.24 55.46 1.87
C ALA A 2 46.08 54.55 1.48
N LEU A 3 46.20 53.90 0.33
CA LEU A 3 45.24 52.89 -0.16
C LEU A 3 45.46 51.55 0.59
N VAL A 4 44.48 51.13 1.41
CA VAL A 4 44.43 49.81 2.05
C VAL A 4 43.94 48.77 1.00
N LYS A 5 44.84 47.87 0.54
CA LYS A 5 44.49 46.70 -0.27
C LYS A 5 43.71 45.72 0.59
N ARG A 6 42.43 45.51 0.24
CA ARG A 6 41.64 44.38 0.75
C ARG A 6 42.21 43.07 0.18
N LYS A 7 42.63 42.17 1.10
CA LYS A 7 42.98 40.79 0.76
C LYS A 7 41.72 40.05 0.29
N ALA A 8 41.71 39.54 -0.92
CA ALA A 8 40.70 38.62 -1.41
C ALA A 8 40.85 37.29 -0.66
N THR A 9 39.80 36.89 0.01
CA THR A 9 39.66 35.56 0.58
C THR A 9 39.48 34.54 -0.53
N GLN A 10 40.38 33.60 -0.67
CA GLN A 10 40.27 32.47 -1.61
C GLN A 10 39.09 31.57 -1.23
N PRO A 11 38.32 31.06 -2.20
CA PRO A 11 37.30 30.06 -1.91
C PRO A 11 38.01 28.74 -1.53
N THR A 12 37.64 28.23 -0.40
CA THR A 12 38.03 26.90 0.09
C THR A 12 37.55 25.82 -0.89
N GLY A 13 38.42 24.84 -1.09
CA GLY A 13 38.38 23.82 -2.12
C GLY A 13 37.14 22.91 -2.19
N PRO A 14 37.15 21.90 -3.09
CA PRO A 14 35.95 21.18 -3.53
C PRO A 14 35.26 20.49 -2.36
N GLY A 15 33.99 20.87 -2.15
CA GLY A 15 33.12 20.26 -1.17
C GLY A 15 33.03 18.75 -1.44
N ARG A 16 33.31 17.95 -0.40
CA ARG A 16 32.91 16.53 -0.38
C ARG A 16 31.42 16.43 -0.67
N PRO A 17 30.96 15.31 -1.28
CA PRO A 17 29.55 15.14 -1.59
C PRO A 17 28.73 15.22 -0.30
N THR A 18 28.05 16.33 -0.12
CA THR A 18 27.17 16.68 0.99
C THR A 18 26.08 15.62 1.17
N GLN A 19 25.67 15.01 0.07
CA GLN A 19 24.55 14.11 -0.02
C GLN A 19 24.71 12.78 0.78
N GLN A 20 25.90 12.22 0.88
CA GLN A 20 26.09 10.91 1.54
C GLN A 20 26.22 11.05 3.08
N ARG A 21 26.76 12.16 3.57
CA ARG A 21 26.78 12.44 5.01
C ARG A 21 25.38 12.76 5.53
N ASP A 22 24.60 13.48 4.74
CA ASP A 22 23.24 13.83 5.09
C ASP A 22 22.35 12.57 5.21
N CYS A 23 22.52 11.56 4.36
CA CYS A 23 21.74 10.32 4.41
C CYS A 23 22.00 9.48 5.67
N GLU A 24 23.26 9.34 6.10
CA GLU A 24 23.60 8.64 7.35
C GLU A 24 23.07 9.36 8.59
N GLU A 25 23.06 10.69 8.57
CA GLU A 25 22.47 11.50 9.64
C GLU A 25 20.95 11.34 9.68
N LEU A 26 20.30 11.32 8.53
CA LEU A 26 18.86 11.12 8.41
C LEU A 26 18.45 9.72 8.87
N THR A 27 19.19 8.66 8.49
CA THR A 27 18.95 7.29 8.99
C THR A 27 19.04 7.26 10.53
N ARG A 28 20.05 7.92 11.13
CA ARG A 28 20.14 8.00 12.59
C ARG A 28 19.00 8.81 13.21
N ALA A 29 18.57 9.87 12.56
CA ALA A 29 17.47 10.71 13.02
C ALA A 29 16.10 10.01 12.94
N LEU A 30 15.93 8.99 12.09
CA LEU A 30 14.75 8.10 12.12
C LEU A 30 14.63 7.30 13.43
N GLU A 31 15.72 7.15 14.19
CA GLU A 31 15.74 6.46 15.47
C GLU A 31 15.73 7.40 16.68
N ASP A 32 15.56 8.69 16.47
CA ASP A 32 15.54 9.67 17.56
C ASP A 32 14.37 9.43 18.52
N ALA A 33 14.56 9.76 19.79
CA ALA A 33 13.51 9.67 20.81
C ALA A 33 12.34 10.65 20.53
N ASP A 34 12.65 11.81 19.94
CA ASP A 34 11.66 12.83 19.60
C ASP A 34 10.94 12.50 18.27
N ALA A 35 9.61 12.33 18.34
CA ALA A 35 8.77 12.08 17.19
C ALA A 35 8.85 13.18 16.11
N SER A 36 9.11 14.43 16.51
CA SER A 36 9.24 15.55 15.56
C SER A 36 10.52 15.44 14.73
N VAL A 37 11.62 14.96 15.34
CA VAL A 37 12.88 14.69 14.65
C VAL A 37 12.71 13.54 13.68
N ARG A 38 12.11 12.42 14.12
CA ARG A 38 11.82 11.27 13.25
C ARG A 38 10.94 11.64 12.06
N ARG A 39 9.91 12.44 12.31
CA ARG A 39 8.99 12.92 11.25
C ARG A 39 9.72 13.79 10.23
N GLN A 40 10.62 14.66 10.67
CA GLN A 40 11.42 15.46 9.76
C GLN A 40 12.39 14.59 8.95
N ALA A 41 13.08 13.66 9.60
CA ALA A 41 13.98 12.70 8.95
C ALA A 41 13.27 11.88 7.87
N ALA A 42 12.04 11.41 8.14
CA ALA A 42 11.23 10.67 7.18
C ALA A 42 10.87 11.48 5.92
N ARG A 43 10.71 12.79 6.04
CA ARG A 43 10.50 13.69 4.87
C ARG A 43 11.76 13.88 4.05
N ASP A 44 12.89 14.03 4.72
CA ASP A 44 14.13 14.46 4.10
C ASP A 44 14.95 13.31 3.53
N ILE A 45 14.72 12.05 3.97
CA ILE A 45 15.47 10.86 3.55
C ILE A 45 15.13 10.38 2.13
N VAL A 46 14.02 10.83 1.55
CA VAL A 46 13.53 10.40 0.23
C VAL A 46 14.59 10.42 -0.89
N PRO A 47 15.51 11.40 -0.97
CA PRO A 47 16.56 11.39 -1.99
C PRO A 47 17.67 10.34 -1.77
N CYS A 48 17.68 9.63 -0.63
CA CYS A 48 18.73 8.68 -0.27
C CYS A 48 18.50 7.31 -0.93
N LEU A 49 19.57 6.67 -1.39
CA LEU A 49 19.50 5.41 -2.15
C LEU A 49 18.80 4.25 -1.42
N HIS A 50 18.87 4.20 -0.09
CA HIS A 50 18.29 3.13 0.72
C HIS A 50 17.06 3.59 1.52
N ALA A 51 16.48 4.72 1.15
CA ALA A 51 15.38 5.33 1.91
C ALA A 51 14.19 4.39 2.11
N ALA A 52 13.79 3.62 1.10
CA ALA A 52 12.67 2.69 1.19
C ALA A 52 12.86 1.65 2.31
N GLY A 53 14.01 0.99 2.36
CA GLY A 53 14.33 0.00 3.39
C GLY A 53 14.35 0.58 4.80
N GLU A 54 14.96 1.75 4.98
CA GLU A 54 15.04 2.44 6.26
C GLU A 54 13.65 2.89 6.75
N LEU A 55 12.84 3.44 5.86
CA LEU A 55 11.47 3.86 6.16
C LEU A 55 10.57 2.67 6.53
N VAL A 56 10.63 1.55 5.78
CA VAL A 56 9.89 0.32 6.11
C VAL A 56 10.34 -0.24 7.46
N SER A 57 11.64 -0.29 7.70
CA SER A 57 12.19 -0.75 8.98
C SER A 57 11.69 0.09 10.15
N ARG A 58 11.63 1.40 9.99
CA ARG A 58 11.09 2.31 11.00
C ARG A 58 9.58 2.15 11.16
N LEU A 59 8.82 2.08 10.08
CA LEU A 59 7.36 1.94 10.07
C LEU A 59 6.88 0.79 10.96
N LYS A 60 7.50 -0.39 10.84
CA LYS A 60 7.14 -1.60 11.59
C LYS A 60 7.22 -1.47 13.12
N ARG A 61 7.86 -0.43 13.63
CA ARG A 61 8.07 -0.18 15.07
C ARG A 61 7.73 1.23 15.50
N GLU A 62 7.18 2.06 14.61
CA GLU A 62 6.82 3.43 14.91
C GLU A 62 5.51 3.52 15.70
N PRO A 63 5.53 3.98 16.96
CA PRO A 63 4.32 4.12 17.76
C PRO A 63 3.50 5.37 17.45
N ASP A 64 4.13 6.41 16.87
CA ASP A 64 3.49 7.70 16.62
C ASP A 64 2.79 7.71 15.26
N ALA A 65 1.46 7.84 15.25
CA ALA A 65 0.66 7.83 14.02
C ALA A 65 1.03 8.96 13.04
N ALA A 66 1.42 10.15 13.55
CA ALA A 66 1.80 11.26 12.68
C ALA A 66 3.18 11.04 12.02
N VAL A 67 4.06 10.24 12.65
CA VAL A 67 5.32 9.81 12.04
C VAL A 67 5.03 8.71 11.00
N ARG A 68 4.16 7.73 11.32
CA ARG A 68 3.73 6.69 10.36
C ARG A 68 3.14 7.29 9.09
N GLU A 69 2.24 8.27 9.22
CA GLU A 69 1.66 8.99 8.08
C GLU A 69 2.73 9.59 7.16
N VAL A 70 3.73 10.24 7.74
CA VAL A 70 4.83 10.83 6.95
C VAL A 70 5.69 9.76 6.30
N ILE A 71 5.97 8.65 6.98
CA ILE A 71 6.72 7.51 6.41
C ILE A 71 5.95 6.92 5.22
N LEU A 72 4.65 6.65 5.38
CA LEU A 72 3.81 6.09 4.32
C LEU A 72 3.75 7.02 3.10
N ASN A 73 3.54 8.31 3.31
CA ASN A 73 3.60 9.32 2.24
C ASN A 73 4.97 9.37 1.54
N ALA A 74 6.07 9.18 2.28
CA ALA A 74 7.41 9.11 1.70
C ALA A 74 7.58 7.84 0.86
N LEU A 75 7.07 6.69 1.30
CA LEU A 75 7.10 5.43 0.57
C LEU A 75 6.29 5.49 -0.74
N VAL A 76 5.11 6.14 -0.71
CA VAL A 76 4.32 6.41 -1.94
C VAL A 76 5.14 7.24 -2.94
N ARG A 77 5.80 8.30 -2.47
CA ARG A 77 6.61 9.17 -3.33
C ARG A 77 7.85 8.49 -3.89
N LEU A 78 8.43 7.55 -3.16
CA LEU A 78 9.58 6.75 -3.62
C LEU A 78 9.19 5.80 -4.74
N ASN A 79 7.98 5.24 -4.66
CA ASN A 79 7.47 4.26 -5.61
C ASN A 79 8.47 3.11 -5.88
N ASP A 80 9.06 2.58 -4.82
CA ASP A 80 10.13 1.57 -4.87
C ASP A 80 9.54 0.16 -4.65
N PRO A 81 9.84 -0.82 -5.51
CA PRO A 81 9.35 -2.20 -5.35
C PRO A 81 9.69 -2.83 -3.99
N SER A 82 10.81 -2.45 -3.37
CA SER A 82 11.19 -2.93 -2.04
C SER A 82 10.28 -2.39 -0.94
N ALA A 83 9.75 -1.17 -1.11
CA ALA A 83 8.75 -0.60 -0.21
C ALA A 83 7.46 -1.42 -0.24
N VAL A 84 6.99 -1.82 -1.43
CA VAL A 84 5.79 -2.64 -1.60
C VAL A 84 5.89 -3.95 -0.83
N THR A 85 7.04 -4.66 -0.94
CA THR A 85 7.29 -5.90 -0.18
C THR A 85 7.20 -5.66 1.33
N GLY A 86 7.81 -4.57 1.81
CA GLY A 86 7.78 -4.22 3.23
C GLY A 86 6.38 -3.86 3.75
N LEU A 87 5.57 -3.19 2.92
CA LEU A 87 4.18 -2.87 3.23
C LEU A 87 3.31 -4.13 3.30
N VAL A 88 3.52 -5.11 2.40
CA VAL A 88 2.83 -6.42 2.47
C VAL A 88 3.08 -7.12 3.80
N ASP A 89 4.30 -7.06 4.33
CA ASP A 89 4.59 -7.62 5.65
C ASP A 89 3.78 -6.93 6.77
N CYS A 90 3.51 -5.62 6.64
CA CYS A 90 2.69 -4.88 7.58
C CYS A 90 1.21 -5.31 7.56
N LEU A 91 0.69 -5.78 6.41
CA LEU A 91 -0.67 -6.34 6.33
C LEU A 91 -0.84 -7.60 7.20
N ARG A 92 0.23 -8.38 7.40
CA ARG A 92 0.24 -9.59 8.23
C ARG A 92 0.46 -9.31 9.72
N GLY A 93 0.79 -8.06 10.07
CA GLY A 93 1.04 -7.64 11.45
C GLY A 93 -0.23 -7.59 12.30
N GLU A 94 -0.07 -7.61 13.62
CA GLU A 94 -1.18 -7.55 14.58
C GLU A 94 -1.69 -6.12 14.81
N ASP A 95 -0.93 -5.09 14.42
CA ASP A 95 -1.32 -3.69 14.56
C ASP A 95 -2.40 -3.32 13.55
N VAL A 96 -3.65 -3.32 14.01
CA VAL A 96 -4.83 -3.01 13.19
C VAL A 96 -4.78 -1.58 12.62
N ALA A 97 -4.25 -0.62 13.39
CA ALA A 97 -4.15 0.78 12.94
C ALA A 97 -3.14 0.88 11.78
N LEU A 98 -1.94 0.31 11.95
CA LEU A 98 -0.92 0.27 10.91
C LEU A 98 -1.43 -0.47 9.66
N ARG A 99 -2.13 -1.59 9.83
CA ARG A 99 -2.70 -2.35 8.72
C ARG A 99 -3.67 -1.51 7.88
N ASN A 100 -4.58 -0.77 8.53
CA ASN A 100 -5.50 0.12 7.84
C ASN A 100 -4.79 1.27 7.12
N GLU A 101 -3.78 1.87 7.76
CA GLU A 101 -2.94 2.90 7.15
C GLU A 101 -2.21 2.38 5.90
N VAL A 102 -1.74 1.13 5.93
CA VAL A 102 -1.09 0.47 4.79
C VAL A 102 -2.08 0.18 3.66
N ILE A 103 -3.30 -0.29 3.97
CA ILE A 103 -4.36 -0.47 2.97
C ILE A 103 -4.63 0.84 2.22
N GLU A 104 -4.82 1.94 2.94
CA GLU A 104 -5.01 3.26 2.33
C GLU A 104 -3.79 3.72 1.50
N THR A 105 -2.59 3.31 1.91
CA THR A 105 -1.36 3.57 1.14
C THR A 105 -1.34 2.81 -0.18
N PHE A 106 -1.73 1.55 -0.18
CA PHE A 106 -1.85 0.76 -1.42
C PHE A 106 -2.87 1.36 -2.39
N LYS A 107 -4.00 1.83 -1.89
CA LYS A 107 -5.01 2.53 -2.71
C LYS A 107 -4.47 3.80 -3.39
N GLN A 108 -3.48 4.45 -2.79
CA GLN A 108 -2.82 5.64 -3.36
C GLN A 108 -1.76 5.28 -4.41
N LEU A 109 -1.13 4.10 -4.31
CA LEU A 109 -0.12 3.64 -5.26
C LEU A 109 -0.73 3.26 -6.62
N GLY A 110 -2.00 2.92 -6.65
CA GLY A 110 -2.73 2.67 -7.89
C GLY A 110 -2.20 1.51 -8.72
N GLY A 111 -2.39 1.57 -10.04
CA GLY A 111 -2.07 0.50 -10.98
C GLY A 111 -0.62 0.00 -10.97
N GLU A 112 0.32 0.73 -10.38
CA GLU A 112 1.72 0.33 -10.29
C GLU A 112 1.94 -0.90 -9.39
N VAL A 113 1.02 -1.14 -8.46
CA VAL A 113 1.03 -2.32 -7.57
C VAL A 113 0.11 -3.45 -8.04
N ALA A 114 -0.59 -3.28 -9.15
CA ALA A 114 -1.58 -4.23 -9.66
C ALA A 114 -1.05 -5.68 -9.75
N SER A 115 0.17 -5.89 -10.25
CA SER A 115 0.80 -7.20 -10.34
C SER A 115 1.06 -7.84 -8.98
N VAL A 116 1.39 -7.03 -7.97
CA VAL A 116 1.60 -7.48 -6.59
C VAL A 116 0.25 -7.84 -5.96
N LEU A 117 -0.77 -7.00 -6.12
CA LEU A 117 -2.12 -7.27 -5.62
C LEU A 117 -2.67 -8.56 -6.21
N ARG A 118 -2.53 -8.79 -7.52
CA ARG A 118 -2.93 -10.03 -8.16
C ARG A 118 -2.25 -11.26 -7.54
N THR A 119 -0.97 -11.18 -7.23
CA THR A 119 -0.25 -12.27 -6.56
C THR A 119 -0.79 -12.53 -5.16
N LEU A 120 -1.10 -11.46 -4.41
CA LEU A 120 -1.61 -11.54 -3.04
C LEU A 120 -3.06 -12.04 -2.95
N LEU A 121 -3.84 -12.02 -4.03
CA LEU A 121 -5.15 -12.70 -4.08
C LEU A 121 -5.04 -14.22 -3.91
N ALA A 122 -3.85 -14.79 -4.05
CA ALA A 122 -3.56 -16.20 -3.77
C ALA A 122 -2.74 -16.41 -2.48
N ASP A 123 -2.65 -15.40 -1.62
CA ASP A 123 -1.93 -15.50 -0.35
C ASP A 123 -2.52 -16.62 0.52
N PRO A 124 -1.70 -17.41 1.25
CA PRO A 124 -2.20 -18.45 2.14
C PRO A 124 -3.11 -17.90 3.26
N ASP A 125 -2.88 -16.66 3.70
CA ASP A 125 -3.67 -16.00 4.71
C ASP A 125 -4.96 -15.39 4.12
N PRO A 126 -6.17 -15.85 4.53
CA PRO A 126 -7.43 -15.31 4.03
C PRO A 126 -7.63 -13.83 4.38
N ASP A 127 -7.08 -13.35 5.50
CA ASP A 127 -7.21 -11.95 5.88
C ASP A 127 -6.42 -11.05 4.91
N VAL A 128 -5.24 -11.47 4.48
CA VAL A 128 -4.48 -10.76 3.43
C VAL A 128 -5.29 -10.70 2.14
N ARG A 129 -5.92 -11.81 1.73
CA ARG A 129 -6.75 -11.83 0.51
C ARG A 129 -7.95 -10.87 0.62
N ILE A 130 -8.61 -10.79 1.80
CA ILE A 130 -9.69 -9.83 2.08
C ILE A 130 -9.16 -8.39 1.95
N PHE A 131 -8.00 -8.09 2.54
CA PHE A 131 -7.41 -6.74 2.44
C PHE A 131 -7.10 -6.37 0.99
N VAL A 132 -6.60 -7.33 0.20
CA VAL A 132 -6.34 -7.09 -1.23
C VAL A 132 -7.63 -6.79 -1.98
N VAL A 133 -8.72 -7.53 -1.76
CA VAL A 133 -10.02 -7.22 -2.39
C VAL A 133 -10.48 -5.81 -2.00
N ASN A 134 -10.32 -5.40 -0.73
CA ASN A 134 -10.65 -4.04 -0.28
C ASN A 134 -9.77 -2.94 -0.93
N ILE A 135 -8.52 -3.26 -1.26
CA ILE A 135 -7.64 -2.34 -2.00
C ILE A 135 -8.13 -2.22 -3.45
N LEU A 136 -8.56 -3.32 -4.08
CA LEU A 136 -9.06 -3.34 -5.45
C LEU A 136 -10.30 -2.47 -5.67
N ASP A 137 -11.06 -2.16 -4.62
CA ASP A 137 -12.19 -1.23 -4.66
C ASP A 137 -11.80 0.18 -5.19
N SER A 138 -10.60 0.61 -4.92
CA SER A 138 -10.06 1.89 -5.39
C SER A 138 -9.29 1.78 -6.72
N GLU A 139 -9.04 0.56 -7.20
CA GLU A 139 -8.27 0.30 -8.41
C GLU A 139 -9.14 0.37 -9.66
N ARG A 140 -8.71 1.18 -10.63
CA ARG A 140 -9.35 1.28 -11.95
C ARG A 140 -8.64 0.41 -13.00
N HIS A 141 -8.03 -0.69 -12.58
CA HIS A 141 -7.36 -1.59 -13.50
C HIS A 141 -8.40 -2.40 -14.28
N PRO A 142 -8.29 -2.53 -15.62
CA PRO A 142 -9.30 -3.19 -16.45
C PRO A 142 -9.50 -4.68 -16.14
N GLU A 143 -8.54 -5.31 -15.47
CA GLU A 143 -8.62 -6.73 -15.09
C GLU A 143 -9.21 -6.99 -13.71
N VAL A 144 -9.58 -5.95 -12.94
CA VAL A 144 -10.12 -6.12 -11.57
C VAL A 144 -11.31 -7.06 -11.56
N GLU A 145 -12.27 -6.90 -12.46
CA GLU A 145 -13.42 -7.80 -12.55
C GLU A 145 -12.99 -9.24 -12.77
N SER A 146 -12.05 -9.50 -13.68
CA SER A 146 -11.58 -10.86 -13.96
C SER A 146 -10.87 -11.48 -12.76
N TRP A 147 -10.14 -10.70 -11.97
CA TRP A 147 -9.51 -11.18 -10.74
C TRP A 147 -10.52 -11.51 -9.66
N LEU A 148 -11.57 -10.69 -9.51
CA LEU A 148 -12.68 -10.97 -8.58
C LEU A 148 -13.45 -12.20 -8.98
N ILE A 149 -13.68 -12.44 -10.28
CA ILE A 149 -14.27 -13.67 -10.80
C ILE A 149 -13.40 -14.87 -10.45
N ASP A 150 -12.08 -14.79 -10.66
CA ASP A 150 -11.14 -15.85 -10.25
C ASP A 150 -11.22 -16.15 -8.75
N VAL A 151 -11.35 -15.11 -7.91
CA VAL A 151 -11.53 -15.27 -6.45
C VAL A 151 -12.80 -16.01 -6.14
N ILE A 152 -13.98 -15.57 -6.62
CA ILE A 152 -15.24 -16.22 -6.30
C ILE A 152 -15.37 -17.62 -6.86
N GLU A 153 -14.62 -18.00 -7.90
CA GLU A 153 -14.60 -19.34 -8.45
C GLU A 153 -13.70 -20.31 -7.67
N ARG A 154 -12.57 -19.85 -7.14
CA ARG A 154 -11.50 -20.71 -6.62
C ARG A 154 -11.30 -20.64 -5.11
N ASP A 155 -11.61 -19.51 -4.49
CA ASP A 155 -11.38 -19.35 -3.05
C ASP A 155 -12.39 -20.18 -2.25
N ALA A 156 -11.87 -20.94 -1.27
CA ALA A 156 -12.70 -21.77 -0.39
C ALA A 156 -13.22 -20.98 0.83
N HIS A 157 -12.65 -19.80 1.11
CA HIS A 157 -12.97 -19.03 2.30
C HIS A 157 -14.18 -18.12 2.07
N VAL A 158 -15.25 -18.35 2.81
CA VAL A 158 -16.54 -17.64 2.64
C VAL A 158 -16.40 -16.12 2.72
N ASN A 159 -15.60 -15.59 3.66
CA ASN A 159 -15.46 -14.16 3.84
C ASN A 159 -14.69 -13.50 2.67
N VAL A 160 -13.70 -14.18 2.09
CA VAL A 160 -12.98 -13.70 0.90
C VAL A 160 -13.96 -13.60 -0.27
N CYS A 161 -14.75 -14.67 -0.50
CA CYS A 161 -15.79 -14.68 -1.53
C CYS A 161 -16.84 -13.58 -1.29
N SER A 162 -17.28 -13.38 -0.04
CA SER A 162 -18.26 -12.34 0.30
C SER A 162 -17.75 -10.95 -0.08
N THR A 163 -16.52 -10.61 0.32
CA THR A 163 -15.90 -9.32 -0.01
C THR A 163 -15.78 -9.13 -1.52
N ALA A 164 -15.40 -10.20 -2.24
CA ALA A 164 -15.31 -10.13 -3.70
C ALA A 164 -16.68 -9.95 -4.38
N VAL A 165 -17.75 -10.56 -3.85
CA VAL A 165 -19.13 -10.37 -4.35
C VAL A 165 -19.60 -8.93 -4.12
N ASP A 166 -19.30 -8.36 -2.96
CA ASP A 166 -19.66 -6.97 -2.65
C ASP A 166 -19.05 -6.01 -3.68
N LEU A 167 -17.78 -6.21 -4.03
CA LEU A 167 -17.13 -5.39 -5.05
C LEU A 167 -17.65 -5.72 -6.46
N LEU A 168 -17.94 -6.98 -6.79
CA LEU A 168 -18.60 -7.35 -8.07
C LEU A 168 -20.01 -6.76 -8.19
N CYS A 169 -20.68 -6.51 -7.07
CA CYS A 169 -21.94 -5.76 -7.10
C CYS A 169 -21.77 -4.33 -7.65
N GLU A 170 -20.59 -3.75 -7.57
CA GLU A 170 -20.30 -2.39 -8.07
C GLU A 170 -19.71 -2.40 -9.48
N VAL A 171 -18.74 -3.29 -9.74
CA VAL A 171 -17.95 -3.26 -10.98
C VAL A 171 -18.30 -4.37 -11.97
N GLY A 172 -19.11 -5.36 -11.54
CA GLY A 172 -19.41 -6.56 -12.35
C GLY A 172 -20.23 -6.27 -13.59
N THR A 173 -19.91 -7.01 -14.64
CA THR A 173 -20.62 -7.04 -15.93
C THR A 173 -21.29 -8.39 -16.17
N GLU A 174 -21.84 -8.61 -17.37
CA GLU A 174 -22.41 -9.90 -17.76
C GLU A 174 -21.44 -11.09 -17.55
N ALA A 175 -20.12 -10.85 -17.62
CA ALA A 175 -19.10 -11.87 -17.38
C ALA A 175 -19.15 -12.49 -15.98
N ALA A 176 -19.66 -11.76 -14.99
CA ALA A 176 -19.79 -12.23 -13.61
C ALA A 176 -21.06 -13.06 -13.36
N ILE A 177 -22.05 -13.09 -14.28
CA ILE A 177 -23.36 -13.75 -14.04
C ILE A 177 -23.18 -15.23 -13.72
N ASP A 178 -22.56 -15.99 -14.61
CA ASP A 178 -22.40 -17.45 -14.44
C ASP A 178 -21.50 -17.79 -13.24
N PRO A 179 -20.34 -17.09 -13.00
CA PRO A 179 -19.57 -17.24 -11.77
C PRO A 179 -20.38 -17.03 -10.48
N LEU A 180 -21.20 -15.97 -10.42
CA LEU A 180 -22.06 -15.70 -9.25
C LEU A 180 -23.10 -16.81 -9.03
N VAL A 181 -23.70 -17.35 -10.08
CA VAL A 181 -24.63 -18.49 -10.00
C VAL A 181 -23.93 -19.72 -9.46
N ARG A 182 -22.70 -20.02 -9.93
CA ARG A 182 -21.91 -21.15 -9.40
C ARG A 182 -21.49 -20.93 -7.95
N LEU A 183 -21.14 -19.71 -7.57
CA LEU A 183 -20.81 -19.37 -6.18
C LEU A 183 -21.99 -19.67 -5.25
N LYS A 184 -23.20 -19.25 -5.61
CA LYS A 184 -24.43 -19.54 -4.85
C LYS A 184 -24.65 -21.04 -4.66
N ALA A 185 -24.42 -21.84 -5.69
CA ALA A 185 -24.54 -23.30 -5.61
C ALA A 185 -23.48 -23.91 -4.67
N ARG A 186 -22.27 -23.35 -4.64
CA ARG A 186 -21.18 -23.79 -3.77
C ARG A 186 -21.42 -23.46 -2.29
N PHE A 187 -21.99 -22.28 -2.00
CA PHE A 187 -22.24 -21.77 -0.65
C PHE A 187 -23.75 -21.69 -0.33
N GLN A 188 -24.49 -22.77 -0.57
CA GLN A 188 -25.95 -22.80 -0.40
C GLN A 188 -26.41 -22.49 1.04
N SER A 189 -25.60 -22.83 2.04
CA SER A 189 -25.88 -22.62 3.47
C SER A 189 -25.47 -21.26 4.01
N GLU A 190 -24.84 -20.40 3.17
CA GLU A 190 -24.30 -19.11 3.58
C GLU A 190 -25.27 -17.96 3.20
N PRO A 191 -26.11 -17.49 4.15
CA PRO A 191 -27.16 -16.52 3.85
C PRO A 191 -26.65 -15.22 3.23
N TYR A 192 -25.47 -14.73 3.69
CA TYR A 192 -24.89 -13.52 3.17
C TYR A 192 -24.48 -13.66 1.69
N ILE A 193 -23.79 -14.75 1.32
CA ILE A 193 -23.43 -15.04 -0.07
C ILE A 193 -24.69 -15.11 -0.95
N GLN A 194 -25.77 -15.77 -0.48
CA GLN A 194 -27.02 -15.84 -1.24
C GLN A 194 -27.59 -14.46 -1.49
N PHE A 195 -27.67 -13.62 -0.47
CA PHE A 195 -28.19 -12.25 -0.57
C PHE A 195 -27.33 -11.36 -1.45
N ALA A 196 -26.01 -11.31 -1.20
CA ALA A 196 -25.09 -10.42 -1.91
C ALA A 196 -25.00 -10.78 -3.41
N ALA A 197 -24.93 -12.09 -3.72
CA ALA A 197 -24.91 -12.55 -5.09
C ALA A 197 -26.23 -12.28 -5.84
N ASP A 198 -27.40 -12.38 -5.17
CA ASP A 198 -28.68 -12.02 -5.77
C ASP A 198 -28.75 -10.51 -6.06
N LEU A 199 -28.22 -9.69 -5.19
CA LEU A 199 -28.12 -8.23 -5.39
C LEU A 199 -27.23 -7.89 -6.59
N ALA A 200 -26.04 -8.50 -6.66
CA ALA A 200 -25.11 -8.33 -7.78
C ALA A 200 -25.73 -8.78 -9.11
N LEU A 201 -26.36 -9.98 -9.15
CA LEU A 201 -27.03 -10.50 -10.34
C LEU A 201 -28.18 -9.60 -10.80
N LYS A 202 -28.95 -9.04 -9.86
CA LYS A 202 -30.02 -8.10 -10.18
C LYS A 202 -29.46 -6.83 -10.83
N ARG A 203 -28.46 -6.23 -10.20
CA ARG A 203 -27.84 -4.99 -10.70
C ARG A 203 -27.23 -5.19 -12.11
N ILE A 204 -26.47 -6.25 -12.31
CA ILE A 204 -25.82 -6.54 -13.60
C ILE A 204 -26.85 -6.69 -14.73
N ARG A 205 -28.04 -7.24 -14.44
CA ARG A 205 -29.09 -7.44 -15.45
C ARG A 205 -29.92 -6.19 -15.74
N GLU A 206 -29.88 -5.20 -14.88
CA GLU A 206 -30.64 -3.93 -15.01
C GLU A 206 -29.84 -2.84 -15.73
N VAL A 207 -28.55 -3.01 -15.98
CA VAL A 207 -27.65 -2.10 -16.71
C VAL A 207 -27.62 -2.47 -18.18
#